data_4b6013301eb70031eb724c032675c540
#
_entry.id   4b6013301eb70031eb724c032675c540
#
_cell.length_a   1.000
_cell.length_b   1.000
_cell.length_c   1.000
_cell.angle_alpha   90.00
_cell.angle_beta   90.00
_cell.angle_gamma   90.00
#
_symmetry.space_group_name_H-M   'P 1'
#
loop_
_entity.id
_entity.type
_entity.pdbx_description
1 polymer ?
#
loop_
_entity_poly.entity_id
_entity_poly.type
_entity_poly.pdbx_seq_one_letter_code
_entity_poly.pdbx_strand_id
1 'polypeptide(L)'
;ADANEKPVRWLKDKKAYLRQYDGDYQMSPSEEQMLLLRHRRPIADAQAVPGSSWQDLDADLVAHYLASVRKTTPRLVNDSDEAVLYFTGVVADRESGELSVAGLYALGEYPQRLLPHLTVTAAVEGTDDVRAVNRRDFTGALPVILEEVLEWVRQNVESRQVVTRDGDGVTDYAVPLLAAREVIANALVHRDLSEASRGKGIDLRITREGFRLTNPGGLWGITVDRLGTGDHPAVNERLYQICRNVEGGSGRVIEAMGTGIREARRALQDAGMAEPCFFDNGVSFTVHFPNAALIPDGDLTWLGGLGLEVASGLNRRQKEALVDMRHGRTWSNGEYREH
;
A
#
# COMPACT_ATOMS: atom_id res chain seq x y z
N ALA A 1 5.20 -18.73 16.41
CA ALA A 1 6.24 -18.23 17.32
C ALA A 1 5.95 -16.77 17.61
N ASP A 2 6.09 -16.37 18.87
CA ASP A 2 5.97 -14.96 19.27
C ASP A 2 7.02 -14.12 18.53
N ALA A 3 6.74 -12.82 18.29
CA ALA A 3 7.68 -11.92 17.66
C ALA A 3 9.07 -11.95 18.32
N ASN A 4 9.08 -12.10 19.65
CA ASN A 4 10.30 -12.18 20.46
C ASN A 4 11.11 -13.49 20.31
N GLU A 5 10.55 -14.52 19.70
CA GLU A 5 11.20 -15.82 19.48
C GLU A 5 11.78 -15.96 18.07
N LYS A 6 11.57 -14.97 17.21
CA LYS A 6 12.11 -14.99 15.83
C LYS A 6 13.54 -14.43 15.79
N PRO A 7 14.41 -14.93 14.90
CA PRO A 7 14.15 -15.99 13.93
C PRO A 7 14.14 -17.40 14.57
N VAL A 8 13.14 -18.19 14.25
CA VAL A 8 13.10 -19.60 14.66
C VAL A 8 14.02 -20.42 13.77
N ARG A 9 14.97 -21.14 14.37
CA ARG A 9 15.92 -21.97 13.63
C ARG A 9 15.46 -23.42 13.59
N TRP A 10 15.53 -24.02 12.40
CA TRP A 10 15.24 -25.45 12.24
C TRP A 10 16.21 -26.31 13.02
N LEU A 11 15.71 -27.27 13.78
CA LEU A 11 16.53 -28.07 14.71
C LEU A 11 17.60 -28.90 14.01
N LYS A 12 17.34 -29.37 12.78
CA LYS A 12 18.25 -30.26 12.03
C LYS A 12 19.49 -29.54 11.49
N ASP A 13 19.32 -28.39 10.86
CA ASP A 13 20.37 -27.68 10.14
C ASP A 13 20.77 -26.35 10.78
N LYS A 14 20.08 -25.95 11.87
CA LYS A 14 20.30 -24.69 12.60
C LYS A 14 20.05 -23.42 11.76
N LYS A 15 19.39 -23.55 10.60
CA LYS A 15 19.07 -22.45 9.70
C LYS A 15 17.68 -21.90 10.00
N ALA A 16 17.51 -20.61 9.73
CA ALA A 16 16.21 -19.95 9.79
C ALA A 16 15.58 -19.91 8.39
N TYR A 17 14.26 -20.06 8.34
CA TYR A 17 13.48 -20.07 7.11
C TYR A 17 12.34 -19.07 7.20
N LEU A 18 12.08 -18.41 6.06
CA LEU A 18 10.92 -17.54 5.87
C LEU A 18 9.86 -18.28 5.08
N ARG A 19 8.62 -18.22 5.56
CA ARG A 19 7.46 -18.58 4.76
C ARG A 19 7.14 -17.44 3.81
N GLN A 20 7.21 -17.71 2.51
CA GLN A 20 6.72 -16.83 1.47
C GLN A 20 5.39 -17.37 0.92
N TYR A 21 4.82 -16.64 -0.04
CA TYR A 21 3.52 -16.99 -0.65
C TYR A 21 3.53 -18.42 -1.23
N ASP A 22 4.62 -18.81 -1.86
CA ASP A 22 4.80 -20.02 -2.64
C ASP A 22 5.67 -21.10 -1.98
N GLY A 23 6.34 -20.82 -0.85
CA GLY A 23 7.22 -21.79 -0.21
C GLY A 23 7.98 -21.29 1.02
N ASP A 24 8.84 -22.16 1.54
CA ASP A 24 9.75 -21.86 2.63
C ASP A 24 11.17 -21.63 2.07
N TYR A 25 11.73 -20.46 2.32
CA TYR A 25 13.04 -20.04 1.81
C TYR A 25 14.02 -19.82 2.95
N GLN A 26 15.25 -20.27 2.75
CA GLN A 26 16.31 -20.06 3.75
C GLN A 26 16.56 -18.55 3.86
N MET A 27 16.55 -18.04 5.09
CA MET A 27 16.88 -16.65 5.37
C MET A 27 18.34 -16.33 5.07
N SER A 28 18.59 -15.17 4.49
CA SER A 28 19.90 -14.59 4.42
C SER A 28 20.34 -14.03 5.80
N PRO A 29 21.62 -13.84 6.06
CA PRO A 29 22.10 -13.23 7.30
C PRO A 29 21.50 -11.84 7.56
N SER A 30 21.25 -11.05 6.51
CA SER A 30 20.63 -9.73 6.61
C SER A 30 19.17 -9.82 7.04
N GLU A 31 18.42 -10.81 6.56
CA GLU A 31 17.04 -11.05 6.96
C GLU A 31 16.94 -11.54 8.41
N GLU A 32 17.85 -12.40 8.86
CA GLU A 32 17.93 -12.78 10.27
C GLU A 32 18.17 -11.55 11.15
N GLN A 33 19.11 -10.68 10.75
CA GLN A 33 19.43 -9.46 11.47
C GLN A 33 18.23 -8.49 11.52
N MET A 34 17.48 -8.35 10.43
CA MET A 34 16.24 -7.57 10.41
C MET A 34 15.25 -8.03 11.47
N LEU A 35 15.03 -9.34 11.59
CA LEU A 35 14.11 -9.88 12.60
C LEU A 35 14.58 -9.59 14.03
N LEU A 36 15.88 -9.66 14.29
CA LEU A 36 16.45 -9.35 15.61
C LEU A 36 16.30 -7.87 15.97
N LEU A 37 16.45 -6.97 15.00
CA LEU A 37 16.31 -5.52 15.24
C LEU A 37 14.86 -5.09 15.51
N ARG A 38 13.86 -5.89 15.11
CA ARG A 38 12.42 -5.60 15.32
C ARG A 38 11.97 -5.59 16.77
N HIS A 39 12.77 -6.05 17.71
CA HIS A 39 12.47 -5.95 19.14
C HIS A 39 12.53 -4.51 19.68
N ARG A 40 13.11 -3.59 18.92
CA ARG A 40 13.19 -2.17 19.28
C ARG A 40 12.22 -1.36 18.47
N ARG A 41 11.70 -0.27 19.08
CA ARG A 41 10.88 0.69 18.33
C ARG A 41 11.70 1.26 17.16
N PRO A 42 11.17 1.23 15.93
CA PRO A 42 11.83 1.88 14.81
C PRO A 42 11.97 3.38 15.04
N ILE A 43 13.14 3.92 14.74
CA ILE A 43 13.46 5.37 14.82
C ILE A 43 14.11 5.86 13.52
N ALA A 44 14.13 5.01 12.51
CA ALA A 44 14.86 5.29 11.27
C ALA A 44 14.32 6.51 10.53
N ASP A 45 13.02 6.73 10.58
CA ASP A 45 12.34 7.87 9.96
C ASP A 45 12.76 9.22 10.56
N ALA A 46 13.24 9.23 11.80
CA ALA A 46 13.68 10.43 12.52
C ALA A 46 15.16 10.74 12.34
N GLN A 47 15.95 9.81 11.79
CA GLN A 47 17.39 9.99 11.62
C GLN A 47 17.70 11.08 10.60
N ALA A 48 18.77 11.84 10.86
CA ALA A 48 19.31 12.80 9.90
C ALA A 48 19.86 12.08 8.67
N VAL A 49 19.65 12.65 7.50
CA VAL A 49 20.22 12.19 6.23
C VAL A 49 21.47 13.02 5.94
N PRO A 50 22.67 12.44 6.06
CA PRO A 50 23.91 13.18 5.86
C PRO A 50 24.00 13.80 4.46
N GLY A 51 24.37 15.07 4.39
CA GLY A 51 24.51 15.81 3.15
C GLY A 51 23.19 16.25 2.51
N SER A 52 22.07 16.11 3.22
CA SER A 52 20.79 16.74 2.85
C SER A 52 20.70 18.17 3.36
N SER A 53 19.89 18.98 2.71
CA SER A 53 19.65 20.36 3.07
C SER A 53 18.28 20.84 2.57
N TRP A 54 17.90 22.06 2.90
CA TRP A 54 16.72 22.76 2.36
C TRP A 54 16.58 22.70 0.84
N GLN A 55 17.72 22.73 0.11
CA GLN A 55 17.74 22.73 -1.35
C GLN A 55 17.29 21.38 -1.93
N ASP A 56 17.17 20.35 -1.12
CA ASP A 56 16.65 19.04 -1.51
C ASP A 56 15.13 18.94 -1.36
N LEU A 57 14.47 19.98 -0.83
CA LEU A 57 13.01 20.02 -0.66
C LEU A 57 12.33 20.59 -1.89
N ASP A 58 11.17 20.03 -2.23
CA ASP A 58 10.26 20.57 -3.24
C ASP A 58 9.54 21.80 -2.67
N ALA A 59 9.70 22.95 -3.33
CA ALA A 59 9.18 24.22 -2.84
C ALA A 59 7.66 24.27 -2.75
N ASP A 60 6.96 23.65 -3.71
CA ASP A 60 5.49 23.64 -3.75
C ASP A 60 4.93 22.72 -2.67
N LEU A 61 5.50 21.53 -2.49
CA LEU A 61 5.12 20.61 -1.41
C LEU A 61 5.36 21.24 -0.03
N VAL A 62 6.48 21.93 0.15
CA VAL A 62 6.79 22.62 1.42
C VAL A 62 5.80 23.75 1.68
N ALA A 63 5.48 24.57 0.68
CA ALA A 63 4.52 25.67 0.85
C ALA A 63 3.13 25.15 1.27
N HIS A 64 2.63 24.10 0.62
CA HIS A 64 1.36 23.47 0.98
C HIS A 64 1.42 22.84 2.38
N TYR A 65 2.50 22.15 2.70
CA TYR A 65 2.72 21.54 4.01
C TYR A 65 2.69 22.58 5.13
N LEU A 66 3.46 23.66 4.99
CA LEU A 66 3.51 24.75 5.97
C LEU A 66 2.14 25.40 6.18
N ALA A 67 1.39 25.63 5.10
CA ALA A 67 0.03 26.15 5.17
C ALA A 67 -0.90 25.20 5.95
N SER A 68 -0.81 23.91 5.69
CA SER A 68 -1.59 22.86 6.38
C SER A 68 -1.23 22.80 7.87
N VAL A 69 0.07 22.77 8.20
CA VAL A 69 0.56 22.74 9.58
C VAL A 69 0.09 23.96 10.37
N ARG A 70 0.22 25.15 9.82
CA ARG A 70 -0.22 26.40 10.48
C ARG A 70 -1.72 26.44 10.73
N LYS A 71 -2.50 25.84 9.83
CA LYS A 71 -3.97 25.69 10.00
C LYS A 71 -4.32 24.70 11.10
N THR A 72 -3.59 23.61 11.21
CA THR A 72 -3.88 22.52 12.18
C THR A 72 -3.21 22.74 13.53
N THR A 73 -2.15 23.54 13.58
CA THR A 73 -1.35 23.82 14.79
C THR A 73 -1.18 25.33 15.01
N PRO A 74 -2.19 26.01 15.59
CA PRO A 74 -2.18 27.47 15.72
C PRO A 74 -0.96 28.04 16.46
N ARG A 75 -0.31 27.24 17.31
CA ARG A 75 0.88 27.64 18.06
C ARG A 75 2.08 27.95 17.14
N LEU A 76 2.13 27.36 15.95
CA LEU A 76 3.23 27.54 15.00
C LEU A 76 2.96 28.62 13.93
N VAL A 77 1.86 29.34 14.03
CA VAL A 77 1.44 30.33 13.00
C VAL A 77 2.46 31.46 12.81
N ASN A 78 3.09 31.91 13.91
CA ASN A 78 4.02 33.04 13.90
C ASN A 78 5.50 32.61 13.82
N ASP A 79 5.78 31.31 13.79
CA ASP A 79 7.14 30.81 13.66
C ASP A 79 7.64 30.90 12.22
N SER A 80 8.97 31.05 12.04
CA SER A 80 9.59 30.98 10.72
C SER A 80 9.38 29.63 10.08
N ASP A 81 9.45 29.54 8.75
CA ASP A 81 9.33 28.28 8.01
C ASP A 81 10.34 27.24 8.51
N GLU A 82 11.58 27.67 8.72
CA GLU A 82 12.65 26.83 9.27
C GLU A 82 12.29 26.25 10.65
N ALA A 83 11.77 27.10 11.53
CA ALA A 83 11.37 26.66 12.86
C ALA A 83 10.21 25.67 12.79
N VAL A 84 9.21 25.89 11.93
CA VAL A 84 8.09 24.97 11.73
C VAL A 84 8.59 23.63 11.21
N LEU A 85 9.47 23.61 10.20
CA LEU A 85 10.01 22.35 9.65
C LEU A 85 10.85 21.58 10.68
N TYR A 86 11.59 22.28 11.55
CA TYR A 86 12.30 21.65 12.65
C TYR A 86 11.34 21.09 13.70
N PHE A 87 10.37 21.85 14.17
CA PHE A 87 9.41 21.42 15.20
C PHE A 87 8.51 20.27 14.73
N THR A 88 8.24 20.20 13.44
CA THR A 88 7.47 19.10 12.85
C THR A 88 8.34 17.92 12.44
N GLY A 89 9.67 18.05 12.57
CA GLY A 89 10.64 16.99 12.34
C GLY A 89 10.95 16.72 10.87
N VAL A 90 10.64 17.64 9.97
CA VAL A 90 11.17 17.62 8.59
C VAL A 90 12.67 17.82 8.61
N VAL A 91 13.15 18.78 9.38
CA VAL A 91 14.56 18.97 9.71
C VAL A 91 14.89 18.13 10.95
N ALA A 92 15.90 17.30 10.87
CA ALA A 92 16.33 16.45 11.98
C ALA A 92 17.28 17.17 12.93
N ASP A 93 18.19 17.95 12.40
CA ASP A 93 19.22 18.68 13.13
C ASP A 93 19.17 20.18 12.77
N ARG A 94 18.98 21.02 13.78
CA ARG A 94 18.83 22.46 13.59
C ARG A 94 20.14 23.17 13.27
N GLU A 95 21.25 22.64 13.75
CA GLU A 95 22.57 23.26 13.58
C GLU A 95 23.12 22.97 12.16
N SER A 96 23.06 21.72 11.74
CA SER A 96 23.49 21.33 10.39
C SER A 96 22.46 21.64 9.31
N GLY A 97 21.18 21.74 9.65
CA GLY A 97 20.09 21.87 8.69
C GLY A 97 19.75 20.58 7.95
N GLU A 98 20.34 19.44 8.36
CA GLU A 98 20.07 18.15 7.74
C GLU A 98 18.60 17.71 7.92
N LEU A 99 18.03 17.16 6.86
CA LEU A 99 16.67 16.67 6.85
C LEU A 99 16.58 15.32 7.54
N SER A 100 15.43 15.04 8.13
CA SER A 100 15.12 13.67 8.54
C SER A 100 14.82 12.79 7.34
N VAL A 101 14.98 11.47 7.48
CA VAL A 101 14.54 10.49 6.46
C VAL A 101 13.07 10.73 6.13
N ALA A 102 12.21 10.97 7.13
CA ALA A 102 10.80 11.28 6.95
C ALA A 102 10.57 12.56 6.15
N GLY A 103 11.27 13.64 6.52
CA GLY A 103 11.15 14.95 5.85
C GLY A 103 11.58 14.89 4.40
N LEU A 104 12.76 14.30 4.15
CA LEU A 104 13.28 14.12 2.81
C LEU A 104 12.36 13.23 1.95
N TYR A 105 11.84 12.12 2.50
CA TYR A 105 10.96 11.23 1.76
C TYR A 105 9.61 11.86 1.45
N ALA A 106 9.03 12.60 2.38
CA ALA A 106 7.71 13.22 2.22
C ALA A 106 7.72 14.46 1.33
N LEU A 107 8.78 15.30 1.42
CA LEU A 107 8.80 16.64 0.86
C LEU A 107 10.00 16.92 -0.05
N GLY A 108 10.88 15.94 -0.27
CA GLY A 108 12.07 16.13 -1.12
C GLY A 108 11.72 16.19 -2.60
N GLU A 109 12.43 17.00 -3.38
CA GLU A 109 12.30 17.06 -4.83
C GLU A 109 12.72 15.71 -5.48
N TYR A 110 13.85 15.17 -5.06
CA TYR A 110 14.34 13.87 -5.52
C TYR A 110 15.06 13.10 -4.38
N PRO A 111 14.28 12.51 -3.44
CA PRO A 111 14.84 11.79 -2.27
C PRO A 111 15.82 10.68 -2.65
N GLN A 112 15.65 10.05 -3.82
CA GLN A 112 16.44 8.92 -4.29
C GLN A 112 17.89 9.29 -4.59
N ARG A 113 18.25 10.57 -4.70
CA ARG A 113 19.64 11.03 -4.76
C ARG A 113 20.45 10.60 -3.52
N LEU A 114 19.82 10.65 -2.35
CA LEU A 114 20.44 10.29 -1.06
C LEU A 114 19.98 8.92 -0.55
N LEU A 115 18.74 8.54 -0.85
CA LEU A 115 18.09 7.31 -0.41
C LEU A 115 17.55 6.51 -1.62
N PRO A 116 18.42 5.89 -2.43
CA PRO A 116 18.07 5.29 -3.73
C PRO A 116 16.98 4.21 -3.66
N HIS A 117 16.80 3.59 -2.49
CA HIS A 117 15.84 2.51 -2.28
C HIS A 117 14.40 2.98 -2.02
N LEU A 118 14.17 4.29 -1.88
CA LEU A 118 12.83 4.84 -1.67
C LEU A 118 12.03 4.90 -2.98
N THR A 119 11.86 3.74 -3.61
CA THR A 119 11.20 3.57 -4.91
C THR A 119 10.05 2.59 -4.81
N VAL A 120 9.18 2.64 -5.83
CA VAL A 120 8.20 1.60 -6.13
C VAL A 120 8.52 1.07 -7.52
N THR A 121 8.64 -0.25 -7.67
CA THR A 121 8.70 -0.91 -8.97
C THR A 121 7.34 -1.53 -9.23
N ALA A 122 6.70 -1.20 -10.34
CA ALA A 122 5.47 -1.85 -10.77
C ALA A 122 5.67 -2.59 -12.10
N ALA A 123 4.98 -3.73 -12.26
CA ALA A 123 4.98 -4.47 -13.51
C ALA A 123 3.70 -5.29 -13.67
N VAL A 124 3.30 -5.50 -14.93
CA VAL A 124 2.29 -6.49 -15.30
C VAL A 124 3.00 -7.79 -15.64
N GLU A 125 2.62 -8.90 -15.02
CA GLU A 125 3.17 -10.21 -15.34
C GLU A 125 2.54 -10.73 -16.66
N GLY A 126 3.40 -11.14 -17.58
CA GLY A 126 2.99 -11.74 -18.83
C GLY A 126 2.49 -13.19 -18.65
N THR A 127 1.93 -13.74 -19.73
CA THR A 127 1.54 -15.15 -19.82
C THR A 127 2.73 -15.98 -20.31
N ASP A 128 2.92 -17.20 -19.76
CA ASP A 128 3.84 -18.24 -20.24
C ASP A 128 5.30 -17.80 -20.40
N ASP A 129 6.11 -17.92 -19.37
CA ASP A 129 7.56 -17.63 -19.33
C ASP A 129 7.99 -16.24 -19.90
N VAL A 130 7.04 -15.39 -20.23
CA VAL A 130 7.31 -14.06 -20.74
C VAL A 130 7.66 -13.14 -19.59
N ARG A 131 8.79 -12.46 -19.73
CA ARG A 131 9.26 -11.39 -18.82
C ARG A 131 8.13 -10.43 -18.51
N ALA A 132 8.16 -9.87 -17.28
CA ALA A 132 7.24 -8.82 -16.88
C ALA A 132 7.14 -7.75 -17.98
N VAL A 133 5.91 -7.45 -18.41
CA VAL A 133 5.63 -6.39 -19.40
C VAL A 133 5.26 -5.11 -18.67
N ASN A 134 5.38 -3.99 -19.33
CA ASN A 134 5.02 -2.68 -18.79
C ASN A 134 5.63 -2.39 -17.39
N ARG A 135 6.92 -2.74 -17.20
CA ARG A 135 7.64 -2.42 -15.97
C ARG A 135 7.97 -0.94 -15.90
N ARG A 136 7.69 -0.34 -14.76
CA ARG A 136 8.06 1.05 -14.46
C ARG A 136 8.59 1.16 -13.02
N ASP A 137 9.65 1.96 -12.86
CA ASP A 137 10.18 2.36 -11.56
C ASP A 137 9.71 3.80 -11.26
N PHE A 138 9.19 4.03 -10.05
CA PHE A 138 8.64 5.31 -9.60
C PHE A 138 9.57 5.91 -8.57
N THR A 139 9.89 7.20 -8.76
CA THR A 139 10.80 7.99 -7.94
C THR A 139 10.19 9.37 -7.68
N GLY A 140 10.73 10.12 -6.74
CA GLY A 140 10.24 11.43 -6.31
C GLY A 140 9.81 11.43 -4.84
N ALA A 141 9.16 12.47 -4.40
CA ALA A 141 8.55 12.54 -3.08
C ALA A 141 7.43 11.50 -2.91
N LEU A 142 7.18 11.09 -1.68
CA LEU A 142 6.15 10.09 -1.38
C LEU A 142 4.76 10.40 -1.99
N PRO A 143 4.21 11.64 -1.90
CA PRO A 143 2.93 11.96 -2.52
C PRO A 143 2.96 11.85 -4.05
N VAL A 144 4.07 12.21 -4.68
CA VAL A 144 4.26 12.08 -6.14
C VAL A 144 4.26 10.60 -6.56
N ILE A 145 5.02 9.78 -5.83
CA ILE A 145 5.03 8.33 -6.06
C ILE A 145 3.64 7.73 -5.93
N LEU A 146 2.87 8.13 -4.89
CA LEU A 146 1.50 7.64 -4.68
C LEU A 146 0.61 7.92 -5.91
N GLU A 147 0.62 9.16 -6.38
CA GLU A 147 -0.20 9.57 -7.53
C GLU A 147 0.20 8.85 -8.83
N GLU A 148 1.50 8.80 -9.11
CA GLU A 148 1.99 8.16 -10.32
C GLU A 148 1.75 6.63 -10.33
N VAL A 149 1.94 5.97 -9.19
CA VAL A 149 1.66 4.53 -9.07
C VAL A 149 0.17 4.27 -9.23
N LEU A 150 -0.68 5.12 -8.64
CA LEU A 150 -2.14 4.97 -8.75
C LEU A 150 -2.62 5.16 -10.20
N GLU A 151 -2.08 6.15 -10.89
CA GLU A 151 -2.37 6.35 -12.30
C GLU A 151 -1.89 5.17 -13.16
N TRP A 152 -0.71 4.61 -12.86
CA TRP A 152 -0.22 3.42 -13.52
C TRP A 152 -1.13 2.21 -13.25
N VAL A 153 -1.59 2.01 -12.02
CA VAL A 153 -2.56 0.95 -11.69
C VAL A 153 -3.83 1.13 -12.49
N ARG A 154 -4.39 2.35 -12.55
CA ARG A 154 -5.59 2.67 -13.32
C ARG A 154 -5.46 2.31 -14.81
N GLN A 155 -4.27 2.49 -15.37
CA GLN A 155 -4.00 2.18 -16.79
C GLN A 155 -3.78 0.70 -17.07
N ASN A 156 -3.42 -0.09 -16.06
CA ASN A 156 -2.97 -1.47 -16.23
C ASN A 156 -3.91 -2.53 -15.64
N VAL A 157 -4.89 -2.13 -14.83
CA VAL A 157 -5.96 -3.04 -14.41
C VAL A 157 -7.03 -3.13 -15.49
N GLU A 158 -7.57 -4.32 -15.71
CA GLU A 158 -8.71 -4.51 -16.60
C GLU A 158 -9.88 -3.64 -16.17
N SER A 159 -10.56 -3.03 -17.13
CA SER A 159 -11.69 -2.16 -16.87
C SER A 159 -12.78 -2.33 -17.93
N ARG A 160 -14.01 -2.00 -17.55
CA ARG A 160 -15.17 -2.04 -18.40
C ARG A 160 -16.07 -0.84 -18.14
N GLN A 161 -16.73 -0.35 -19.20
CA GLN A 161 -17.79 0.65 -19.05
C GLN A 161 -19.10 -0.03 -18.63
N VAL A 162 -19.67 0.43 -17.54
CA VAL A 162 -20.97 -0.03 -17.03
C VAL A 162 -21.91 1.18 -16.96
N VAL A 163 -23.14 1.02 -17.44
CA VAL A 163 -24.16 2.05 -17.33
C VAL A 163 -24.89 1.87 -16.00
N THR A 164 -24.91 2.91 -15.18
CA THR A 164 -25.64 2.92 -13.91
C THR A 164 -27.16 3.02 -14.14
N ARG A 165 -27.96 2.84 -13.08
CA ARG A 165 -29.42 3.00 -13.14
C ARG A 165 -29.86 4.38 -13.61
N ASP A 166 -29.08 5.41 -13.28
CA ASP A 166 -29.37 6.80 -13.61
C ASP A 166 -28.93 7.14 -15.05
N GLY A 167 -28.39 6.15 -15.80
CA GLY A 167 -27.94 6.30 -17.17
C GLY A 167 -26.51 6.79 -17.32
N ASP A 168 -25.80 7.02 -16.23
CA ASP A 168 -24.40 7.46 -16.25
C ASP A 168 -23.44 6.31 -16.57
N GLY A 169 -22.47 6.57 -17.43
CA GLY A 169 -21.39 5.63 -17.72
C GLY A 169 -20.35 5.68 -16.60
N VAL A 170 -20.12 4.54 -15.93
CA VAL A 170 -19.07 4.38 -14.90
C VAL A 170 -18.08 3.32 -15.35
N THR A 171 -16.79 3.59 -15.12
CA THR A 171 -15.74 2.60 -15.38
C THR A 171 -15.62 1.66 -14.18
N ASP A 172 -15.92 0.38 -14.41
CA ASP A 172 -15.74 -0.71 -13.44
C ASP A 172 -14.36 -1.33 -13.65
N TYR A 173 -13.54 -1.37 -12.60
CA TYR A 173 -12.19 -1.91 -12.63
C TYR A 173 -12.15 -3.29 -11.97
N ALA A 174 -11.29 -4.19 -12.50
CA ALA A 174 -11.06 -5.50 -11.89
C ALA A 174 -10.48 -5.40 -10.47
N VAL A 175 -9.80 -4.29 -10.15
CA VAL A 175 -9.35 -3.94 -8.80
C VAL A 175 -9.91 -2.57 -8.44
N PRO A 176 -10.67 -2.42 -7.34
CA PRO A 176 -11.16 -1.11 -6.91
C PRO A 176 -10.02 -0.15 -6.62
N LEU A 177 -10.01 1.00 -7.32
CA LEU A 177 -8.92 1.99 -7.19
C LEU A 177 -8.82 2.55 -5.77
N LEU A 178 -9.92 2.66 -5.03
CA LEU A 178 -9.89 3.07 -3.63
C LEU A 178 -9.12 2.06 -2.77
N ALA A 179 -9.36 0.75 -2.97
CA ALA A 179 -8.64 -0.29 -2.24
C ALA A 179 -7.14 -0.29 -2.61
N ALA A 180 -6.81 -0.13 -3.89
CA ALA A 180 -5.43 -0.01 -4.35
C ALA A 180 -4.73 1.21 -3.73
N ARG A 181 -5.40 2.38 -3.72
CA ARG A 181 -4.88 3.60 -3.12
C ARG A 181 -4.51 3.42 -1.64
N GLU A 182 -5.42 2.83 -0.87
CA GLU A 182 -5.21 2.63 0.56
C GLU A 182 -4.00 1.71 0.85
N VAL A 183 -3.85 0.61 0.14
CA VAL A 183 -2.72 -0.28 0.38
C VAL A 183 -1.41 0.29 -0.14
N ILE A 184 -1.41 1.08 -1.22
CA ILE A 184 -0.22 1.76 -1.74
C ILE A 184 0.22 2.85 -0.75
N ALA A 185 -0.70 3.70 -0.27
CA ALA A 185 -0.40 4.72 0.73
C ALA A 185 0.15 4.11 2.02
N ASN A 186 -0.49 3.05 2.52
CA ASN A 186 -0.01 2.32 3.69
C ASN A 186 1.39 1.72 3.45
N ALA A 187 1.66 1.16 2.28
CA ALA A 187 2.98 0.63 1.96
C ALA A 187 4.05 1.72 1.97
N LEU A 188 3.79 2.88 1.36
CA LEU A 188 4.72 4.01 1.33
C LEU A 188 5.04 4.53 2.73
N VAL A 189 4.04 4.66 3.59
CA VAL A 189 4.20 5.24 4.94
C VAL A 189 4.75 4.24 5.95
N HIS A 190 4.37 2.97 5.84
CA HIS A 190 4.73 1.94 6.82
C HIS A 190 5.88 1.03 6.38
N ARG A 191 6.56 1.33 5.26
CA ARG A 191 7.74 0.58 4.84
C ARG A 191 8.85 0.64 5.89
N ASP A 192 9.70 -0.36 5.90
CA ASP A 192 10.93 -0.31 6.70
C ASP A 192 11.92 0.70 6.09
N LEU A 193 12.28 1.71 6.87
CA LEU A 193 13.22 2.78 6.52
C LEU A 193 14.61 2.55 7.12
N SER A 194 14.83 1.41 7.80
CA SER A 194 16.11 1.09 8.42
C SER A 194 17.18 0.73 7.40
N GLU A 195 18.43 0.76 7.84
CA GLU A 195 19.60 0.32 7.07
C GLU A 195 19.43 -1.13 6.53
N ALA A 196 18.73 -1.99 7.26
CA ALA A 196 18.53 -3.39 6.89
C ALA A 196 17.65 -3.57 5.65
N SER A 197 16.83 -2.57 5.30
CA SER A 197 16.03 -2.56 4.07
C SER A 197 16.63 -1.73 2.93
N ARG A 198 17.85 -1.20 3.09
CA ARG A 198 18.57 -0.56 1.98
C ARG A 198 18.67 -1.49 0.78
N GLY A 199 18.41 -0.95 -0.40
CA GLY A 199 18.39 -1.71 -1.64
C GLY A 199 17.08 -2.45 -1.93
N LYS A 200 16.07 -2.38 -1.05
CA LYS A 200 14.75 -2.99 -1.26
C LYS A 200 13.70 -1.89 -1.51
N GLY A 201 13.15 -1.82 -2.72
CA GLY A 201 11.98 -1.01 -3.07
C GLY A 201 10.67 -1.72 -2.71
N ILE A 202 9.56 -1.00 -2.82
CA ILE A 202 8.22 -1.60 -2.84
C ILE A 202 8.03 -2.24 -4.20
N ASP A 203 7.48 -3.46 -4.24
CA ASP A 203 7.20 -4.21 -5.47
C ASP A 203 5.69 -4.37 -5.66
N LEU A 204 5.16 -3.89 -6.79
CA LEU A 204 3.77 -4.01 -7.18
C LEU A 204 3.65 -4.86 -8.42
N ARG A 205 2.80 -5.88 -8.39
CA ARG A 205 2.55 -6.77 -9.52
C ARG A 205 1.06 -6.84 -9.82
N ILE A 206 0.72 -6.71 -11.11
CA ILE A 206 -0.58 -7.08 -11.63
C ILE A 206 -0.37 -8.40 -12.37
N THR A 207 -1.05 -9.44 -11.89
CA THR A 207 -0.94 -10.80 -12.40
C THR A 207 -2.30 -11.31 -12.85
N ARG A 208 -2.36 -12.49 -13.45
CA ARG A 208 -3.64 -13.17 -13.70
C ARG A 208 -4.41 -13.50 -12.42
N GLU A 209 -3.70 -13.72 -11.31
CA GLU A 209 -4.28 -14.05 -10.01
C GLU A 209 -4.77 -12.80 -9.26
N GLY A 210 -4.35 -11.62 -9.67
CA GLY A 210 -4.77 -10.35 -9.09
C GLY A 210 -3.68 -9.32 -8.89
N PHE A 211 -3.95 -8.37 -8.03
CA PHE A 211 -3.03 -7.31 -7.62
C PHE A 211 -2.24 -7.78 -6.40
N ARG A 212 -0.92 -7.66 -6.45
CA ARG A 212 -0.01 -7.99 -5.35
C ARG A 212 0.95 -6.84 -5.08
N LEU A 213 1.04 -6.44 -3.82
CA LEU A 213 1.95 -5.40 -3.36
C LEU A 213 2.79 -5.95 -2.22
N THR A 214 4.12 -5.92 -2.39
CA THR A 214 5.09 -6.38 -1.39
C THR A 214 5.91 -5.22 -0.87
N ASN A 215 5.87 -5.02 0.44
CA ASN A 215 6.52 -3.93 1.15
C ASN A 215 7.74 -4.45 1.91
N PRO A 216 8.91 -3.79 1.85
CA PRO A 216 10.04 -4.09 2.73
C PRO A 216 9.68 -3.88 4.19
N GLY A 217 10.08 -4.82 5.03
CA GLY A 217 9.72 -4.86 6.45
C GLY A 217 8.36 -5.54 6.67
N GLY A 218 8.22 -6.24 7.80
CA GLY A 218 6.96 -6.82 8.18
C GLY A 218 6.15 -5.91 9.11
N LEU A 219 5.04 -6.40 9.62
CA LEU A 219 4.22 -5.68 10.60
C LEU A 219 5.00 -5.46 11.91
N TRP A 220 4.85 -4.28 12.50
CA TRP A 220 5.42 -3.93 13.79
C TRP A 220 4.31 -3.53 14.76
N GLY A 221 4.33 -4.14 15.97
CA GLY A 221 3.35 -3.82 17.02
C GLY A 221 1.91 -4.30 16.75
N ILE A 222 1.68 -5.00 15.64
CA ILE A 222 0.37 -5.52 15.24
C ILE A 222 0.54 -6.87 14.50
N THR A 223 -0.48 -7.72 14.57
CA THR A 223 -0.55 -8.98 13.83
C THR A 223 -1.56 -8.89 12.68
N VAL A 224 -1.47 -9.80 11.71
CA VAL A 224 -2.34 -9.82 10.52
C VAL A 224 -3.82 -9.85 10.89
N ASP A 225 -4.20 -10.63 11.91
CA ASP A 225 -5.58 -10.77 12.39
C ASP A 225 -6.14 -9.48 13.02
N ARG A 226 -5.26 -8.55 13.41
CA ARG A 226 -5.64 -7.28 14.01
C ARG A 226 -5.61 -6.11 13.02
N LEU A 227 -5.27 -6.34 11.75
CA LEU A 227 -5.28 -5.30 10.73
C LEU A 227 -6.69 -4.71 10.53
N GLY A 228 -6.79 -3.39 10.66
CA GLY A 228 -8.04 -2.64 10.54
C GLY A 228 -8.94 -2.67 11.79
N THR A 229 -8.49 -3.21 12.92
CA THR A 229 -9.32 -3.34 14.15
C THR A 229 -9.21 -2.16 15.12
N GLY A 230 -8.41 -1.15 14.85
CA GLY A 230 -8.27 0.02 15.73
C GLY A 230 -7.03 0.84 15.48
N ASP A 231 -6.77 1.81 16.35
CA ASP A 231 -5.57 2.63 16.31
C ASP A 231 -4.36 1.79 16.74
N HIS A 232 -3.39 1.69 15.85
CA HIS A 232 -2.10 1.06 16.13
C HIS A 232 -0.99 2.09 15.92
N PRO A 233 0.09 2.01 16.70
CA PRO A 233 1.22 2.91 16.54
C PRO A 233 1.81 2.75 15.14
N ALA A 234 2.05 3.88 14.47
CA ALA A 234 2.72 3.87 13.18
C ALA A 234 4.16 3.38 13.35
N VAL A 235 4.64 2.55 12.42
CA VAL A 235 6.04 2.10 12.36
C VAL A 235 6.96 3.32 12.24
N ASN A 236 6.64 4.21 11.30
CA ASN A 236 7.35 5.46 11.04
C ASN A 236 6.50 6.62 11.57
N GLU A 237 6.57 6.88 12.87
CA GLU A 237 5.70 7.85 13.53
C GLU A 237 5.90 9.27 12.97
N ARG A 238 7.14 9.68 12.72
CA ARG A 238 7.46 11.01 12.19
C ARG A 238 6.94 11.17 10.77
N LEU A 239 7.20 10.18 9.91
CA LEU A 239 6.69 10.17 8.54
C LEU A 239 5.15 10.22 8.52
N TYR A 240 4.51 9.44 9.36
CA TYR A 240 3.05 9.44 9.51
C TYR A 240 2.52 10.82 9.88
N GLN A 241 3.13 11.50 10.87
CA GLN A 241 2.71 12.86 11.29
C GLN A 241 2.92 13.90 10.17
N ILE A 242 4.00 13.80 9.40
CA ILE A 242 4.23 14.67 8.25
C ILE A 242 3.16 14.41 7.19
N CYS A 243 2.91 13.16 6.82
CA CYS A 243 1.95 12.77 5.76
C CYS A 243 0.50 13.14 6.07
N ARG A 244 0.14 13.34 7.34
CA ARG A 244 -1.19 13.90 7.73
C ARG A 244 -1.42 15.32 7.23
N ASN A 245 -0.36 16.08 7.00
CA ASN A 245 -0.41 17.46 6.54
C ASN A 245 0.04 17.62 5.07
N VAL A 246 0.39 16.52 4.39
CA VAL A 246 0.77 16.51 2.98
C VAL A 246 -0.44 16.12 2.14
N GLU A 247 -0.72 16.94 1.12
CA GLU A 247 -1.75 16.68 0.12
C GLU A 247 -1.09 16.39 -1.23
N GLY A 248 -1.55 15.35 -1.91
CA GLY A 248 -1.24 15.05 -3.30
C GLY A 248 -2.38 15.49 -4.23
N GLY A 249 -2.30 15.20 -5.51
CA GLY A 249 -3.33 15.53 -6.50
C GLY A 249 -4.70 14.88 -6.23
N SER A 250 -4.72 13.70 -5.60
CA SER A 250 -5.94 12.96 -5.21
C SER A 250 -6.40 13.25 -3.77
N GLY A 251 -5.80 14.23 -3.09
CA GLY A 251 -6.12 14.59 -1.70
C GLY A 251 -5.01 14.25 -0.72
N ARG A 252 -5.34 14.07 0.55
CA ARG A 252 -4.35 13.75 1.60
C ARG A 252 -3.74 12.38 1.38
N VAL A 253 -2.43 12.28 1.63
CA VAL A 253 -1.70 11.01 1.55
C VAL A 253 -2.28 9.97 2.51
N ILE A 254 -2.62 10.39 3.73
CA ILE A 254 -3.21 9.54 4.76
C ILE A 254 -4.46 10.21 5.34
N GLU A 255 -5.50 9.40 5.52
CA GLU A 255 -6.65 9.76 6.34
C GLU A 255 -6.36 9.42 7.81
N ALA A 256 -6.54 10.42 8.71
CA ALA A 256 -6.03 10.39 10.08
C ALA A 256 -6.71 9.36 11.03
N MET A 257 -7.58 8.48 10.55
CA MET A 257 -8.46 7.66 11.40
C MET A 257 -8.12 6.16 11.46
N GLY A 258 -7.01 5.71 10.86
CA GLY A 258 -6.67 4.28 10.87
C GLY A 258 -7.71 3.37 10.18
N THR A 259 -8.54 3.94 9.31
CA THR A 259 -9.67 3.24 8.65
C THR A 259 -9.30 2.59 7.34
N GLY A 260 -8.13 2.91 6.76
CA GLY A 260 -7.76 2.57 5.39
C GLY A 260 -7.92 1.10 5.03
N ILE A 261 -7.47 0.17 5.88
CA ILE A 261 -7.66 -1.27 5.62
C ILE A 261 -9.15 -1.66 5.65
N ARG A 262 -9.96 -1.03 6.50
CA ARG A 262 -11.41 -1.28 6.53
C ARG A 262 -12.09 -0.75 5.26
N GLU A 263 -11.66 0.40 4.80
CA GLU A 263 -12.17 0.99 3.55
C GLU A 263 -11.75 0.18 2.33
N ALA A 264 -10.50 -0.32 2.30
CA ALA A 264 -10.04 -1.24 1.26
C ALA A 264 -10.88 -2.53 1.24
N ARG A 265 -11.12 -3.15 2.40
CA ARG A 265 -11.99 -4.34 2.52
C ARG A 265 -13.41 -4.04 2.04
N ARG A 266 -13.97 -2.91 2.46
CA ARG A 266 -15.30 -2.50 2.04
C ARG A 266 -15.39 -2.29 0.53
N ALA A 267 -14.41 -1.59 -0.06
CA ALA A 267 -14.36 -1.37 -1.50
C ALA A 267 -14.29 -2.70 -2.28
N LEU A 268 -13.50 -3.67 -1.81
CA LEU A 268 -13.45 -5.01 -2.38
C LEU A 268 -14.78 -5.74 -2.23
N GLN A 269 -15.40 -5.68 -1.05
CA GLN A 269 -16.72 -6.29 -0.80
C GLN A 269 -17.82 -5.67 -1.67
N ASP A 270 -17.84 -4.34 -1.79
CA ASP A 270 -18.83 -3.61 -2.63
C ASP A 270 -18.64 -3.98 -4.12
N ALA A 271 -17.39 -4.25 -4.55
CA ALA A 271 -17.09 -4.78 -5.87
C ALA A 271 -17.35 -6.29 -6.01
N GLY A 272 -17.78 -6.99 -4.95
CA GLY A 272 -18.03 -8.43 -4.95
C GLY A 272 -16.77 -9.27 -5.03
N MET A 273 -15.62 -8.70 -4.70
CA MET A 273 -14.33 -9.41 -4.68
C MET A 273 -14.15 -10.17 -3.37
N ALA A 274 -13.24 -11.15 -3.40
CA ALA A 274 -12.81 -11.85 -2.20
C ALA A 274 -12.06 -10.92 -1.23
N GLU A 275 -12.02 -11.30 0.04
CA GLU A 275 -11.25 -10.59 1.07
C GLU A 275 -9.76 -10.51 0.67
N PRO A 276 -9.08 -9.40 1.00
CA PRO A 276 -7.65 -9.29 0.76
C PRO A 276 -6.87 -10.30 1.60
N CYS A 277 -5.87 -10.93 0.99
CA CYS A 277 -4.94 -11.80 1.70
C CYS A 277 -3.73 -10.99 2.17
N PHE A 278 -3.32 -11.20 3.41
CA PHE A 278 -2.17 -10.54 4.02
C PHE A 278 -1.14 -11.56 4.47
N PHE A 279 0.11 -11.36 4.09
CA PHE A 279 1.22 -12.24 4.46
C PHE A 279 2.33 -11.42 5.12
N ASP A 280 2.63 -11.74 6.37
CA ASP A 280 3.75 -11.17 7.11
C ASP A 280 4.77 -12.27 7.44
N ASN A 281 5.94 -12.20 6.84
CA ASN A 281 7.03 -13.10 7.17
C ASN A 281 8.11 -12.47 8.05
N GLY A 282 7.88 -11.20 8.45
CA GLY A 282 8.77 -10.46 9.31
C GLY A 282 9.82 -9.62 8.60
N VAL A 283 10.21 -9.92 7.37
CA VAL A 283 11.14 -9.11 6.54
C VAL A 283 10.45 -8.46 5.36
N SER A 284 9.25 -8.91 5.04
CA SER A 284 8.36 -8.29 4.07
C SER A 284 6.91 -8.48 4.49
N PHE A 285 6.07 -7.56 4.07
CA PHE A 285 4.63 -7.63 4.19
C PHE A 285 4.00 -7.57 2.81
N THR A 286 3.17 -8.56 2.48
CA THR A 286 2.51 -8.66 1.17
C THR A 286 1.01 -8.56 1.33
N VAL A 287 0.40 -7.73 0.50
CA VAL A 287 -1.05 -7.63 0.30
C VAL A 287 -1.38 -8.22 -1.07
N HIS A 288 -2.35 -9.11 -1.11
CA HIS A 288 -2.86 -9.67 -2.36
C HIS A 288 -4.37 -9.47 -2.45
N PHE A 289 -4.83 -8.85 -3.54
CA PHE A 289 -6.23 -8.80 -3.93
C PHE A 289 -6.45 -9.82 -5.03
N PRO A 290 -7.20 -10.91 -4.77
CA PRO A 290 -7.50 -11.90 -5.80
C PRO A 290 -8.26 -11.24 -6.97
N ASN A 291 -7.92 -11.61 -8.18
CA ASN A 291 -8.58 -11.05 -9.36
C ASN A 291 -10.04 -11.51 -9.40
N ALA A 292 -10.94 -10.55 -9.55
CA ALA A 292 -12.32 -10.84 -9.84
C ALA A 292 -12.49 -10.73 -11.36
N ALA A 293 -12.73 -11.85 -12.03
CA ALA A 293 -13.02 -11.84 -13.45
C ALA A 293 -14.20 -10.90 -13.73
N LEU A 294 -14.06 -10.03 -14.73
CA LEU A 294 -15.18 -9.19 -15.17
C LEU A 294 -16.25 -10.09 -15.81
N ILE A 295 -17.50 -9.92 -15.41
CA ILE A 295 -18.62 -10.67 -16.00
C ILE A 295 -18.72 -10.26 -17.48
N PRO A 296 -18.72 -11.21 -18.45
CA PRO A 296 -18.83 -10.91 -19.87
C PRO A 296 -20.11 -10.12 -20.19
N ASP A 297 -20.06 -9.24 -21.19
CA ASP A 297 -21.21 -8.38 -21.58
C ASP A 297 -22.49 -9.14 -21.93
N GLY A 298 -22.33 -10.32 -22.56
CA GLY A 298 -23.48 -11.20 -22.84
C GLY A 298 -24.17 -11.73 -21.58
N ASP A 299 -23.40 -11.97 -20.52
CA ASP A 299 -23.93 -12.43 -19.24
C ASP A 299 -24.53 -11.28 -18.41
N LEU A 300 -23.97 -10.07 -18.53
CA LEU A 300 -24.59 -8.89 -17.94
C LEU A 300 -25.93 -8.56 -18.57
N THR A 301 -26.01 -8.64 -19.89
CA THR A 301 -27.27 -8.45 -20.63
C THR A 301 -28.32 -9.45 -20.16
N TRP A 302 -27.90 -10.70 -19.97
CA TRP A 302 -28.78 -11.74 -19.42
C TRP A 302 -29.20 -11.44 -17.97
N LEU A 303 -28.27 -11.05 -17.09
CA LEU A 303 -28.57 -10.64 -15.72
C LEU A 303 -29.57 -9.48 -15.68
N GLY A 304 -29.39 -8.47 -16.55
CA GLY A 304 -30.36 -7.38 -16.71
C GLY A 304 -31.74 -7.84 -17.13
N GLY A 305 -31.82 -8.91 -17.92
CA GLY A 305 -33.09 -9.56 -18.32
C GLY A 305 -33.82 -10.32 -17.22
N LEU A 306 -33.20 -10.60 -16.06
CA LEU A 306 -33.83 -11.24 -14.90
C LEU A 306 -34.79 -10.33 -14.11
N GLY A 307 -34.86 -9.06 -14.47
CA GLY A 307 -35.69 -8.03 -13.84
C GLY A 307 -34.85 -7.04 -13.01
N LEU A 308 -35.22 -5.75 -13.14
CA LEU A 308 -34.47 -4.65 -12.53
C LEU A 308 -34.33 -4.75 -11.01
N GLU A 309 -35.35 -5.27 -10.31
CA GLU A 309 -35.27 -5.44 -8.85
C GLU A 309 -34.28 -6.50 -8.42
N VAL A 310 -34.19 -7.61 -9.16
CA VAL A 310 -33.26 -8.71 -8.88
C VAL A 310 -31.84 -8.33 -9.23
N ALA A 311 -31.60 -7.84 -10.45
CA ALA A 311 -30.26 -7.52 -10.93
C ALA A 311 -29.58 -6.41 -10.12
N SER A 312 -30.33 -5.49 -9.57
CA SER A 312 -29.84 -4.32 -8.86
C SER A 312 -29.59 -4.54 -7.37
N GLY A 313 -30.24 -5.53 -6.78
CA GLY A 313 -30.04 -5.93 -5.38
C GLY A 313 -28.89 -6.93 -5.20
N LEU A 314 -28.38 -7.48 -6.30
CA LEU A 314 -27.30 -8.49 -6.25
C LEU A 314 -25.92 -7.83 -6.20
N ASN A 315 -25.10 -8.26 -5.25
CA ASN A 315 -23.66 -7.95 -5.26
C ASN A 315 -22.97 -8.73 -6.40
N ARG A 316 -21.70 -8.38 -6.68
CA ARG A 316 -20.92 -9.01 -7.77
C ARG A 316 -20.83 -10.52 -7.63
N ARG A 317 -20.54 -11.04 -6.43
CA ARG A 317 -20.44 -12.47 -6.12
C ARG A 317 -21.73 -13.24 -6.46
N GLN A 318 -22.87 -12.66 -6.13
CA GLN A 318 -24.18 -13.22 -6.47
C GLN A 318 -24.41 -13.23 -7.98
N LYS A 319 -23.95 -12.20 -8.69
CA LYS A 319 -24.03 -12.13 -10.15
C LYS A 319 -23.15 -13.19 -10.80
N GLU A 320 -21.91 -13.38 -10.33
CA GLU A 320 -20.99 -14.41 -10.80
C GLU A 320 -21.56 -15.81 -10.57
N ALA A 321 -22.10 -16.09 -9.38
CA ALA A 321 -22.72 -17.38 -9.10
C ALA A 321 -23.92 -17.67 -10.03
N LEU A 322 -24.75 -16.67 -10.34
CA LEU A 322 -25.85 -16.81 -11.29
C LEU A 322 -25.36 -17.05 -12.71
N VAL A 323 -24.27 -16.37 -13.12
CA VAL A 323 -23.64 -16.60 -14.44
C VAL A 323 -23.07 -18.00 -14.52
N ASP A 324 -22.41 -18.50 -13.49
CA ASP A 324 -21.91 -19.85 -13.43
C ASP A 324 -23.06 -20.88 -13.54
N MET A 325 -24.17 -20.65 -12.82
CA MET A 325 -25.36 -21.47 -12.92
C MET A 325 -25.96 -21.46 -14.33
N ARG A 326 -25.97 -20.30 -15.00
CA ARG A 326 -26.39 -20.19 -16.41
C ARG A 326 -25.54 -21.07 -17.32
N HIS A 327 -24.24 -21.16 -17.05
CA HIS A 327 -23.28 -21.96 -17.80
C HIS A 327 -23.19 -23.43 -17.31
N GLY A 328 -24.13 -23.87 -16.44
CA GLY A 328 -24.30 -25.25 -16.03
C GLY A 328 -23.51 -25.65 -14.79
N ARG A 329 -22.85 -24.71 -14.11
CA ARG A 329 -22.22 -24.98 -12.82
C ARG A 329 -23.25 -25.01 -11.70
N THR A 330 -23.14 -25.98 -10.83
CA THR A 330 -23.95 -26.08 -9.60
C THR A 330 -23.13 -25.66 -8.40
N TRP A 331 -23.70 -24.88 -7.50
CA TRP A 331 -23.07 -24.44 -6.27
C TRP A 331 -23.76 -25.10 -5.07
N SER A 332 -23.00 -25.73 -4.20
CA SER A 332 -23.47 -26.09 -2.87
C SER A 332 -23.40 -24.88 -1.94
N ASN A 333 -24.16 -24.89 -0.85
CA ASN A 333 -24.10 -23.82 0.16
C ASN A 333 -22.70 -23.66 0.79
N GLY A 334 -21.92 -24.72 0.86
CA GLY A 334 -20.53 -24.71 1.32
C GLY A 334 -19.62 -23.97 0.35
N GLU A 335 -19.60 -24.39 -0.90
CA GLU A 335 -18.80 -23.78 -1.97
C GLU A 335 -19.12 -22.28 -2.14
N TYR A 336 -20.40 -21.89 -2.08
CA TYR A 336 -20.78 -20.49 -2.17
C TYR A 336 -20.30 -19.63 -0.99
N ARG A 337 -20.11 -20.22 0.19
CA ARG A 337 -19.59 -19.51 1.37
C ARG A 337 -18.06 -19.36 1.36
N GLU A 338 -17.37 -20.31 0.73
CA GLU A 338 -15.91 -20.31 0.64
C GLU A 338 -15.38 -19.50 -0.54
N HIS A 339 -16.21 -19.25 -1.55
CA HIS A 339 -15.90 -18.44 -2.73
C HIS A 339 -16.16 -16.97 -2.46
#